data_a8e74d4aebc224a007c30b9f3493f21e
#
_entry.id   a8e74d4aebc224a007c30b9f3493f21e
#
_cell.length_a   1.000
_cell.length_b   1.000
_cell.length_c   1.000
_cell.angle_alpha   90.00
_cell.angle_beta   90.00
_cell.angle_gamma   90.00
#
_symmetry.space_group_name_H-M   'P 1'
#
loop_
_entity.id
_entity.type
_entity.pdbx_description
1 polymer ?
#
loop_
_entity_poly.entity_id
_entity_poly.type
_entity_poly.pdbx_seq_one_letter_code
_entity_poly.pdbx_strand_id
1 'polypeptide(L)'
;MSDDASRLPDYLGHVQQAIERIARYTSGMDEAAFRRNTLVQDAVIRNFEVIGEACRNILRDEPDFAARHPELPLSGAYEMRNALAHGYFKVDMGVVWTTIVNDLPSLLSAMRAVAVAIGSGLKS
;
A
#
# COMPACT_ATOMS: atom_id res chain seq x y z
N MET A 1 6.21 7.41 -27.47
CA MET A 1 6.24 7.03 -27.16
C MET A 1 6.02 6.48 -26.48
N SER A 2 5.87 6.35 -26.74
CA SER A 2 5.64 5.85 -26.14
C SER A 2 5.81 5.41 -25.35
N ASP A 3 6.40 5.28 -25.71
CA ASP A 3 6.69 4.92 -24.88
C ASP A 3 6.40 5.07 -23.78
N ASP A 4 6.22 5.51 -23.89
CA ASP A 4 5.60 5.79 -22.86
C ASP A 4 4.69 4.84 -22.36
N ALA A 5 5.08 3.68 -22.16
CA ALA A 5 4.36 2.66 -21.51
C ALA A 5 3.97 3.11 -20.13
N SER A 6 2.74 2.85 -19.76
CA SER A 6 2.24 3.17 -18.43
C SER A 6 3.10 2.48 -17.36
N ARG A 7 3.37 3.19 -16.29
CA ARG A 7 4.04 2.64 -15.13
C ARG A 7 3.07 2.02 -14.13
N LEU A 8 1.80 1.98 -14.49
CA LEU A 8 0.78 1.45 -13.59
C LEU A 8 1.08 0.04 -13.08
N PRO A 9 1.49 -0.91 -13.94
CA PRO A 9 1.83 -2.24 -13.42
C PRO A 9 2.95 -2.19 -12.38
N ASP A 10 3.93 -1.31 -12.55
CA ASP A 10 5.01 -1.16 -11.57
C ASP A 10 4.47 -0.65 -10.25
N TYR A 11 3.61 0.37 -10.29
CA TYR A 11 3.06 0.93 -9.06
C TYR A 11 2.20 -0.09 -8.32
N LEU A 12 1.38 -0.84 -9.06
CA LEU A 12 0.56 -1.90 -8.43
C LEU A 12 1.44 -2.97 -7.80
N GLY A 13 2.52 -3.33 -8.49
CA GLY A 13 3.48 -4.29 -7.97
C GLY A 13 4.16 -3.82 -6.70
N HIS A 14 4.50 -2.53 -6.65
CA HIS A 14 5.12 -1.96 -5.44
C HIS A 14 4.19 -2.05 -4.24
N VAL A 15 2.89 -1.77 -4.45
CA VAL A 15 1.92 -1.87 -3.37
C VAL A 15 1.81 -3.32 -2.90
N GLN A 16 1.69 -4.25 -3.83
CA GLN A 16 1.55 -5.67 -3.49
C GLN A 16 2.76 -6.18 -2.71
N GLN A 17 3.96 -5.87 -3.19
CA GLN A 17 5.18 -6.29 -2.52
C GLN A 17 5.28 -5.71 -1.11
N ALA A 18 4.94 -4.45 -0.95
CA ALA A 18 5.03 -3.81 0.36
C ALA A 18 4.07 -4.45 1.35
N ILE A 19 2.83 -4.74 0.90
CA ILE A 19 1.86 -5.41 1.77
C ILE A 19 2.36 -6.80 2.15
N GLU A 20 2.91 -7.53 1.19
CA GLU A 20 3.42 -8.88 1.45
C GLU A 20 4.59 -8.85 2.43
N ARG A 21 5.45 -7.84 2.35
CA ARG A 21 6.54 -7.68 3.31
C ARG A 21 6.00 -7.41 4.71
N ILE A 22 5.03 -6.52 4.82
CA ILE A 22 4.42 -6.24 6.13
C ILE A 22 3.82 -7.51 6.72
N ALA A 23 3.10 -8.28 5.92
CA ALA A 23 2.51 -9.53 6.37
C ALA A 23 3.58 -10.50 6.88
N ARG A 24 4.69 -10.57 6.16
CA ARG A 24 5.79 -11.46 6.53
C ARG A 24 6.45 -11.02 7.82
N TYR A 25 6.70 -9.71 7.97
CA TYR A 25 7.37 -9.19 9.16
C TYR A 25 6.51 -9.34 10.42
N THR A 26 5.20 -9.29 10.27
CA THR A 26 4.28 -9.37 11.41
C THR A 26 3.70 -10.77 11.61
N SER A 27 4.14 -11.73 10.83
CA SER A 27 3.64 -13.10 10.91
C SER A 27 3.82 -13.65 12.31
N GLY A 28 2.74 -14.19 12.87
CA GLY A 28 2.78 -14.78 14.22
C GLY A 28 2.74 -13.77 15.35
N MET A 29 2.65 -12.48 15.05
CA MET A 29 2.58 -11.46 16.09
C MET A 29 1.15 -11.11 16.44
N ASP A 30 0.95 -10.74 17.70
CA ASP A 30 -0.26 -10.05 18.13
C ASP A 30 0.10 -8.56 18.34
N GLU A 31 -0.90 -7.76 18.71
CA GLU A 31 -0.67 -6.32 18.89
C GLU A 31 0.38 -6.06 19.96
N ALA A 32 0.36 -6.82 21.05
CA ALA A 32 1.33 -6.63 22.14
C ALA A 32 2.76 -6.87 21.66
N ALA A 33 2.96 -7.92 20.88
CA ALA A 33 4.27 -8.24 20.34
C ALA A 33 4.73 -7.13 19.37
N PHE A 34 3.82 -6.65 18.53
CA PHE A 34 4.13 -5.58 17.59
C PHE A 34 4.52 -4.30 18.33
N ARG A 35 3.80 -3.97 19.41
CA ARG A 35 4.09 -2.75 20.18
C ARG A 35 5.44 -2.80 20.87
N ARG A 36 5.97 -4.00 21.12
CA ARG A 36 7.25 -4.16 21.78
C ARG A 36 8.43 -4.29 20.83
N ASN A 37 8.18 -4.34 19.52
CA ASN A 37 9.23 -4.64 18.55
C ASN A 37 9.50 -3.44 17.65
N THR A 38 10.44 -2.60 18.07
CA THR A 38 10.77 -1.37 17.36
C THR A 38 11.31 -1.67 15.96
N LEU A 39 12.09 -2.71 15.81
CA LEU A 39 12.66 -3.06 14.51
C LEU A 39 11.54 -3.38 13.51
N VAL A 40 10.57 -4.18 13.92
CA VAL A 40 9.45 -4.52 13.05
C VAL A 40 8.60 -3.27 12.77
N GLN A 41 8.36 -2.44 13.78
CA GLN A 41 7.63 -1.18 13.58
C GLN A 41 8.29 -0.33 12.49
N ASP A 42 9.60 -0.17 12.57
CA ASP A 42 10.32 0.65 11.59
C ASP A 42 10.21 0.06 10.18
N ALA A 43 10.32 -1.25 10.06
CA ALA A 43 10.21 -1.92 8.78
C ALA A 43 8.78 -1.80 8.21
N VAL A 44 7.78 -1.91 9.06
CA VAL A 44 6.38 -1.76 8.67
C VAL A 44 6.11 -0.33 8.20
N ILE A 45 6.57 0.65 8.96
CA ILE A 45 6.38 2.07 8.61
C ILE A 45 7.03 2.36 7.25
N ARG A 46 8.24 1.85 7.03
CA ARG A 46 8.91 2.02 5.74
C ARG A 46 8.06 1.47 4.60
N ASN A 47 7.43 0.32 4.81
CA ASN A 47 6.60 -0.26 3.76
C ASN A 47 5.27 0.48 3.58
N PHE A 48 4.71 1.06 4.64
CA PHE A 48 3.57 1.95 4.47
C PHE A 48 3.94 3.18 3.64
N GLU A 49 5.16 3.69 3.79
CA GLU A 49 5.63 4.79 2.95
C GLU A 49 5.71 4.37 1.49
N VAL A 50 6.18 3.16 1.21
CA VAL A 50 6.23 2.63 -0.15
C VAL A 50 4.82 2.55 -0.74
N ILE A 51 3.86 2.01 0.04
CA ILE A 51 2.47 1.92 -0.41
C ILE A 51 1.92 3.30 -0.75
N GLY A 52 2.11 4.25 0.15
CA GLY A 52 1.59 5.60 -0.04
C GLY A 52 2.20 6.31 -1.23
N GLU A 53 3.49 6.12 -1.43
CA GLU A 53 4.17 6.74 -2.57
C GLU A 53 3.69 6.15 -3.89
N ALA A 54 3.51 4.83 -3.96
CA ALA A 54 2.98 4.19 -5.15
C ALA A 54 1.55 4.66 -5.44
N CYS A 55 0.73 4.77 -4.41
CA CYS A 55 -0.65 5.25 -4.57
C CYS A 55 -0.67 6.70 -5.04
N ARG A 56 0.24 7.54 -4.52
CA ARG A 56 0.35 8.91 -4.99
C ARG A 56 0.70 8.95 -6.48
N ASN A 57 1.62 8.09 -6.89
CA ASN A 57 2.03 8.04 -8.29
C ASN A 57 0.86 7.62 -9.19
N ILE A 58 0.04 6.68 -8.73
CA ILE A 58 -1.15 6.28 -9.48
C ILE A 58 -2.13 7.45 -9.62
N LEU A 59 -2.38 8.16 -8.52
CA LEU A 59 -3.29 9.31 -8.56
C LEU A 59 -2.80 10.39 -9.51
N ARG A 60 -1.49 10.62 -9.53
CA ARG A 60 -0.91 11.67 -10.35
C ARG A 60 -0.84 11.27 -11.83
N ASP A 61 -0.37 10.05 -12.10
CA ASP A 61 -0.04 9.64 -13.47
C ASP A 61 -1.17 8.90 -14.16
N GLU A 62 -2.11 8.32 -13.38
CA GLU A 62 -3.20 7.49 -13.91
C GLU A 62 -4.53 7.92 -13.33
N PRO A 63 -4.92 9.19 -13.51
CA PRO A 63 -6.16 9.68 -12.89
C PRO A 63 -7.41 8.98 -13.41
N ASP A 64 -7.41 8.56 -14.68
CA ASP A 64 -8.56 7.84 -15.22
C ASP A 64 -8.72 6.48 -14.57
N PHE A 65 -7.62 5.78 -14.37
CA PHE A 65 -7.62 4.51 -13.67
C PHE A 65 -8.16 4.70 -12.25
N ALA A 66 -7.64 5.71 -11.55
CA ALA A 66 -8.08 5.98 -10.17
C ALA A 66 -9.58 6.26 -10.12
N ALA A 67 -10.10 7.01 -11.09
CA ALA A 67 -11.53 7.32 -11.15
C ALA A 67 -12.37 6.08 -11.41
N ARG A 68 -11.85 5.14 -12.17
CA ARG A 68 -12.59 3.90 -12.48
C ARG A 68 -12.51 2.87 -11.35
N HIS A 69 -11.66 3.08 -10.37
CA HIS A 69 -11.47 2.11 -9.29
C HIS A 69 -11.62 2.76 -7.92
N PRO A 70 -12.83 3.29 -7.62
CA PRO A 70 -13.06 3.94 -6.33
C PRO A 70 -12.96 2.96 -5.15
N GLU A 71 -12.99 1.65 -5.42
CA GLU A 71 -12.82 0.65 -4.38
C GLU A 71 -11.39 0.63 -3.83
N LEU A 72 -10.42 1.21 -4.55
CA LEU A 72 -9.04 1.28 -4.08
C LEU A 72 -8.84 2.55 -3.26
N PRO A 73 -8.43 2.44 -1.98
CA PRO A 73 -8.29 3.61 -1.12
C PRO A 73 -6.95 4.32 -1.34
N LEU A 74 -6.74 4.80 -2.56
CA LEU A 74 -5.47 5.39 -2.96
C LEU A 74 -5.13 6.66 -2.19
N SER A 75 -6.12 7.54 -2.04
CA SER A 75 -5.91 8.79 -1.30
C SER A 75 -5.64 8.53 0.17
N GLY A 76 -6.38 7.59 0.77
CA GLY A 76 -6.19 7.25 2.17
C GLY A 76 -4.79 6.70 2.44
N ALA A 77 -4.30 5.86 1.54
CA ALA A 77 -2.95 5.31 1.67
C ALA A 77 -1.90 6.41 1.58
N TYR A 78 -2.09 7.36 0.66
CA TYR A 78 -1.17 8.48 0.53
C TYR A 78 -1.20 9.36 1.77
N GLU A 79 -2.39 9.62 2.31
CA GLU A 79 -2.51 10.44 3.52
C GLU A 79 -1.84 9.77 4.72
N MET A 80 -1.97 8.46 4.83
CA MET A 80 -1.30 7.73 5.90
C MET A 80 0.22 7.81 5.76
N ARG A 81 0.73 7.69 4.54
CA ARG A 81 2.16 7.86 4.29
C ARG A 81 2.63 9.23 4.76
N ASN A 82 1.85 10.27 4.46
CA ASN A 82 2.22 11.61 4.88
C ASN A 82 2.23 11.76 6.38
N ALA A 83 1.24 11.21 7.07
CA ALA A 83 1.19 11.27 8.52
C ALA A 83 2.39 10.57 9.16
N LEU A 84 2.78 9.42 8.61
CA LEU A 84 3.92 8.67 9.12
C LEU A 84 5.25 9.35 8.82
N ALA A 85 5.38 9.89 7.60
CA ALA A 85 6.62 10.49 7.15
C ALA A 85 6.93 11.79 7.88
N HIS A 86 5.91 12.56 8.22
CA HIS A 86 6.13 13.84 8.88
C HIS A 86 6.50 13.69 10.34
N GLY A 87 6.16 12.58 10.98
CA GLY A 87 6.58 12.30 12.34
C GLY A 87 6.23 13.35 13.34
N TYR A 88 5.15 14.08 13.08
CA TYR A 88 4.77 15.18 13.94
C TYR A 88 4.54 14.74 15.35
N PHE A 89 4.06 13.55 15.50
CA PHE A 89 3.65 13.08 16.78
C PHE A 89 4.06 11.68 16.91
N LYS A 90 3.86 11.15 18.07
CA LYS A 90 3.98 9.72 18.28
C LYS A 90 3.04 9.03 17.34
N VAL A 91 3.60 8.21 16.48
CA VAL A 91 2.80 7.36 15.62
C VAL A 91 2.03 6.39 16.53
N ASP A 92 0.72 6.33 16.34
CA ASP A 92 -0.11 5.45 17.14
C ASP A 92 0.01 4.02 16.61
N MET A 93 0.79 3.20 17.29
CA MET A 93 1.03 1.82 16.87
C MET A 93 -0.23 0.97 16.89
N GLY A 94 -1.23 1.34 17.69
CA GLY A 94 -2.52 0.66 17.65
C GLY A 94 -3.24 0.89 16.35
N VAL A 95 -3.19 2.12 15.83
CA VAL A 95 -3.78 2.42 14.52
C VAL A 95 -3.03 1.69 13.43
N VAL A 96 -1.70 1.67 13.51
CA VAL A 96 -0.90 0.93 12.53
C VAL A 96 -1.25 -0.55 12.54
N TRP A 97 -1.34 -1.14 13.72
CA TRP A 97 -1.69 -2.55 13.85
C TRP A 97 -3.07 -2.86 13.30
N THR A 98 -4.05 -2.02 13.62
CA THR A 98 -5.41 -2.19 13.13
C THR A 98 -5.44 -2.15 11.61
N THR A 99 -4.67 -1.23 11.01
CA THR A 99 -4.57 -1.13 9.55
C THR A 99 -3.97 -2.40 8.96
N ILE A 100 -2.92 -2.94 9.58
CA ILE A 100 -2.29 -4.18 9.12
C ILE A 100 -3.30 -5.33 9.10
N VAL A 101 -4.06 -5.46 10.17
CA VAL A 101 -4.94 -6.62 10.34
C VAL A 101 -6.23 -6.48 9.54
N ASN A 102 -6.81 -5.28 9.53
CA ASN A 102 -8.14 -5.08 8.97
C ASN A 102 -8.14 -4.58 7.54
N ASP A 103 -7.16 -3.76 7.16
CA ASP A 103 -7.21 -3.08 5.87
C ASP A 103 -6.29 -3.68 4.82
N LEU A 104 -5.10 -4.10 5.20
CA LEU A 104 -4.13 -4.56 4.21
C LEU A 104 -4.54 -5.83 3.47
N PRO A 105 -5.16 -6.84 4.13
CA PRO A 105 -5.57 -8.03 3.37
C PRO A 105 -6.55 -7.70 2.25
N SER A 106 -7.53 -6.82 2.52
CA SER A 106 -8.50 -6.40 1.52
C SER A 106 -7.84 -5.62 0.41
N LEU A 107 -6.93 -4.73 0.76
CA LEU A 107 -6.21 -3.94 -0.23
C LEU A 107 -5.38 -4.84 -1.12
N LEU A 108 -4.69 -5.82 -0.56
CA LEU A 108 -3.89 -6.75 -1.34
C LEU A 108 -4.76 -7.52 -2.34
N SER A 109 -5.90 -8.03 -1.88
CA SER A 109 -6.83 -8.74 -2.76
C SER A 109 -7.31 -7.85 -3.90
N ALA A 110 -7.68 -6.61 -3.58
CA ALA A 110 -8.17 -5.66 -4.59
C ALA A 110 -7.07 -5.33 -5.60
N MET A 111 -5.84 -5.12 -5.12
CA MET A 111 -4.73 -4.81 -6.01
C MET A 111 -4.40 -5.97 -6.94
N ARG A 112 -4.44 -7.19 -6.41
CA ARG A 112 -4.20 -8.38 -7.23
C ARG A 112 -5.26 -8.55 -8.29
N ALA A 113 -6.52 -8.33 -7.94
CA ALA A 113 -7.62 -8.47 -8.88
C ALA A 113 -7.49 -7.45 -10.01
N VAL A 114 -7.16 -6.21 -9.67
CA VAL A 114 -6.96 -5.17 -10.67
C VAL A 114 -5.78 -5.49 -11.58
N ALA A 115 -4.68 -5.96 -11.00
CA ALA A 115 -3.49 -6.30 -11.77
C ALA A 115 -3.80 -7.42 -12.78
N VAL A 116 -4.56 -8.42 -12.37
CA VAL A 116 -4.98 -9.49 -13.27
C VAL A 116 -5.86 -8.95 -14.39
N ALA A 117 -6.82 -8.10 -14.03
CA ALA A 117 -7.75 -7.52 -15.02
C ALA A 117 -6.99 -6.70 -16.06
N ILE A 118 -6.01 -5.91 -15.62
CA ILE A 118 -5.18 -5.12 -16.53
C ILE A 118 -4.40 -6.03 -17.47
N GLY A 119 -3.79 -7.07 -16.94
CA GLY A 119 -3.05 -8.03 -17.74
C GLY A 119 -3.93 -8.69 -18.77
N SER A 120 -5.15 -9.09 -18.38
CA SER A 120 -6.10 -9.68 -19.31
C SER A 120 -6.57 -8.67 -20.34
N GLY A 121 -6.85 -7.45 -19.90
CA GLY A 121 -7.31 -6.39 -20.79
C GLY A 121 -6.29 -6.05 -21.86
N LEU A 122 -5.01 -6.11 -21.52
CA LEU A 122 -3.96 -5.82 -22.49
C LEU A 122 -3.88 -6.86 -23.58
N LYS A 123 -4.39 -8.04 -23.35
CA LYS A 123 -4.34 -9.12 -24.32
C LYS A 123 -5.54 -9.16 -25.24
N SER A 124 -6.56 -8.42 -24.93
CA SER A 124 -7.81 -8.48 -25.73
C SER A 124 -7.87 -7.44 -26.84
#